data_a8b7212da202911f1e124ceaac49686c
#
_entry.id   a8b7212da202911f1e124ceaac49686c
#
_cell.length_a   1.000
_cell.length_b   1.000
_cell.length_c   1.000
_cell.angle_alpha   90.00
_cell.angle_beta   90.00
_cell.angle_gamma   90.00
#
_symmetry.space_group_name_H-M   'P 1'
#
loop_
_entity.id
_entity.type
_entity.pdbx_description
1 polymer ?
#
loop_
_entity_poly.entity_id
_entity_poly.type
_entity_poly.pdbx_seq_one_letter_code
_entity_poly.pdbx_strand_id
1 'polypeptide(L)'
;MKRRTVLRAGAGVLAGGAALTLSHSPLAAAAATAVPAAPAADPTDGWTRTSFTYSWQKPWNLDLSDRHSYSGGVHRMWVYSTDEPFEEGNSTDPRTEMRWKNDYTTGDHMWDADVYLPAGTDGASFVQTLRTRRPSGTPATDIMLNAYNTGGGTVRRYDGTVLKTNAYDTWFNVKIAHEASSGTGTIKVYFDDSLVLTVDDRGPATRYFKNGVYHHGSGRAEARFRNIAYWTR
;
A
#
# COMPACT_ATOMS: atom_id res chain seq x y z
N MET A 1 29.19 -57.84 13.19
CA MET A 1 30.60 -58.13 13.59
C MET A 1 31.05 -57.03 14.51
N LYS A 2 31.05 -57.29 15.81
CA LYS A 2 32.21 -57.40 16.75
C LYS A 2 33.04 -56.12 16.88
N ARG A 3 32.79 -55.39 18.02
CA ARG A 3 33.71 -55.17 19.18
C ARG A 3 34.91 -54.26 18.88
N ARG A 4 35.34 -53.30 19.72
CA ARG A 4 35.69 -53.40 21.16
C ARG A 4 35.86 -52.02 21.80
N THR A 5 35.46 -51.97 23.06
CA THR A 5 35.78 -51.07 24.15
C THR A 5 37.26 -51.09 24.52
N VAL A 6 37.86 -49.99 24.94
CA VAL A 6 39.03 -49.97 25.86
C VAL A 6 38.84 -48.77 26.83
N LEU A 7 38.68 -49.15 28.10
CA LEU A 7 38.89 -48.27 29.27
C LEU A 7 40.40 -48.17 29.54
N ARG A 8 40.89 -47.02 29.99
CA ARG A 8 41.99 -46.92 30.93
C ARG A 8 41.80 -45.77 31.89
N ALA A 9 41.81 -46.12 33.16
CA ALA A 9 41.88 -45.24 34.32
C ALA A 9 43.32 -44.81 34.58
N GLY A 10 43.51 -43.62 35.13
CA GLY A 10 44.78 -43.15 35.66
C GLY A 10 44.56 -42.03 36.68
N ALA A 11 45.06 -42.27 37.86
CA ALA A 11 44.83 -41.57 39.11
C ALA A 11 45.59 -40.24 39.24
N GLY A 12 44.97 -39.28 39.88
CA GLY A 12 45.29 -38.46 41.01
C GLY A 12 46.58 -37.59 41.05
N VAL A 13 46.35 -36.27 41.21
CA VAL A 13 47.19 -35.45 42.12
C VAL A 13 46.33 -34.30 42.65
N LEU A 14 46.22 -34.20 43.97
CA LEU A 14 45.65 -33.05 44.69
C LEU A 14 46.71 -31.94 44.76
N ALA A 15 46.36 -30.76 44.26
CA ALA A 15 47.12 -29.56 44.59
C ALA A 15 46.09 -28.48 45.01
N GLY A 16 46.16 -28.10 46.29
CA GLY A 16 45.35 -27.02 46.88
C GLY A 16 45.73 -25.67 46.27
N GLY A 17 44.78 -24.98 45.74
CA GLY A 17 44.91 -23.62 45.27
C GLY A 17 43.80 -22.78 45.90
N ALA A 18 44.22 -21.75 46.69
CA ALA A 18 43.34 -20.80 47.32
C ALA A 18 42.48 -20.08 46.25
N ALA A 19 41.18 -20.20 46.37
CA ALA A 19 40.24 -19.48 45.52
C ALA A 19 40.11 -18.01 46.01
N LEU A 20 40.68 -17.09 45.25
CA LEU A 20 40.36 -15.68 45.34
C LEU A 20 38.95 -15.45 44.75
N THR A 21 37.96 -15.23 45.60
CA THR A 21 36.62 -14.80 45.20
C THR A 21 36.64 -13.34 44.75
N LEU A 22 36.75 -13.10 43.47
CA LEU A 22 36.47 -11.75 42.89
C LEU A 22 34.98 -11.52 42.94
N SER A 23 34.54 -10.68 43.85
CA SER A 23 33.19 -10.15 43.93
C SER A 23 32.95 -9.22 42.73
N HIS A 24 32.27 -9.73 41.70
CA HIS A 24 31.77 -8.91 40.61
C HIS A 24 30.52 -8.17 41.10
N SER A 25 30.62 -6.89 41.37
CA SER A 25 29.45 -6.02 41.51
C SER A 25 28.75 -5.94 40.12
N PRO A 26 27.45 -6.21 40.00
CA PRO A 26 26.76 -5.99 38.74
C PRO A 26 26.72 -4.47 38.49
N LEU A 27 27.37 -4.02 37.39
CA LEU A 27 27.07 -2.69 36.85
C LEU A 27 25.58 -2.68 36.48
N ALA A 28 24.81 -1.87 37.19
CA ALA A 28 23.44 -1.58 36.81
C ALA A 28 23.48 -0.85 35.47
N ALA A 29 23.06 -1.55 34.41
CA ALA A 29 22.84 -0.94 33.12
C ALA A 29 21.72 0.10 33.30
N ALA A 30 22.06 1.38 33.16
CA ALA A 30 21.07 2.44 33.12
C ALA A 30 20.17 2.18 31.91
N ALA A 31 18.88 1.93 32.16
CA ALA A 31 17.88 1.82 31.11
C ALA A 31 17.86 3.18 30.40
N ALA A 32 18.26 3.17 29.12
CA ALA A 32 18.08 4.33 28.25
C ALA A 32 16.58 4.59 28.15
N THR A 33 16.10 5.69 28.70
CA THR A 33 14.74 6.14 28.47
C THR A 33 14.62 6.48 27.00
N ALA A 34 13.83 5.67 26.26
CA ALA A 34 13.50 5.98 24.89
C ALA A 34 12.79 7.34 24.85
N VAL A 35 13.41 8.31 24.21
CA VAL A 35 12.75 9.58 23.90
C VAL A 35 11.59 9.23 22.98
N PRO A 36 10.33 9.64 23.27
CA PRO A 36 9.23 9.41 22.37
C PRO A 36 9.59 10.00 21.00
N ALA A 37 9.45 9.21 19.95
CA ALA A 37 9.59 9.74 18.60
C ALA A 37 8.59 10.89 18.42
N ALA A 38 9.06 12.02 17.89
CA ALA A 38 8.16 13.11 17.53
C ALA A 38 7.05 12.55 16.62
N PRO A 39 5.79 12.98 16.77
CA PRO A 39 4.73 12.57 15.88
C PRO A 39 5.16 12.87 14.43
N ALA A 40 4.88 11.93 13.52
CA ALA A 40 5.15 12.16 12.10
C ALA A 40 4.40 13.43 11.68
N ALA A 41 5.05 14.29 10.88
CA ALA A 41 4.39 15.48 10.34
C ALA A 41 3.19 15.04 9.50
N ASP A 42 2.08 15.76 9.60
CA ASP A 42 0.89 15.50 8.78
C ASP A 42 1.26 15.69 7.30
N PRO A 43 1.12 14.66 6.45
CA PRO A 43 1.46 14.77 5.03
C PRO A 43 0.64 15.82 4.27
N THR A 44 -0.43 16.34 4.87
CA THR A 44 -1.27 17.41 4.28
C THR A 44 -0.85 18.82 4.70
N ASP A 45 0.17 18.95 5.56
CA ASP A 45 0.69 20.27 5.95
C ASP A 45 1.20 21.04 4.72
N GLY A 46 0.70 22.27 4.57
CA GLY A 46 0.99 23.13 3.41
C GLY A 46 0.21 22.80 2.14
N TRP A 47 -0.72 21.83 2.18
CA TRP A 47 -1.63 21.53 1.07
C TRP A 47 -3.00 22.21 1.26
N THR A 48 -3.64 22.52 0.14
CA THR A 48 -5.00 23.09 0.12
C THR A 48 -5.97 22.04 -0.35
N ARG A 49 -7.01 21.77 0.44
CA ARG A 49 -8.10 20.88 0.02
C ARG A 49 -8.88 21.51 -1.12
N THR A 50 -9.00 20.80 -2.23
CA THR A 50 -9.57 21.27 -3.48
C THR A 50 -10.77 20.41 -3.87
N SER A 51 -11.75 20.99 -4.55
CA SER A 51 -12.88 20.24 -5.08
C SER A 51 -12.44 19.32 -6.22
N PHE A 52 -13.13 18.19 -6.35
CA PHE A 52 -12.91 17.25 -7.45
C PHE A 52 -14.22 16.75 -8.02
N THR A 53 -14.17 16.32 -9.27
CA THR A 53 -15.26 15.61 -9.94
C THR A 53 -14.75 14.32 -10.56
N TYR A 54 -15.66 13.40 -10.83
CA TYR A 54 -15.30 12.11 -11.40
C TYR A 54 -16.40 11.59 -12.32
N SER A 55 -16.06 10.60 -13.15
CA SER A 55 -17.00 9.76 -13.88
C SER A 55 -16.83 8.31 -13.42
N TRP A 56 -17.91 7.55 -13.53
CA TRP A 56 -17.86 6.13 -13.23
C TRP A 56 -17.34 5.34 -14.42
N GLN A 57 -16.50 4.37 -14.13
CA GLN A 57 -16.16 3.26 -15.01
C GLN A 57 -16.66 1.99 -14.35
N LYS A 58 -17.51 1.25 -15.01
CA LYS A 58 -18.18 0.04 -14.54
C LYS A 58 -18.29 -0.96 -15.69
N PRO A 59 -18.63 -2.22 -15.48
CA PRO A 59 -18.94 -3.13 -16.57
C PRO A 59 -19.98 -2.49 -17.50
N TRP A 60 -19.71 -2.50 -18.82
CA TRP A 60 -20.50 -1.73 -19.78
C TRP A 60 -21.99 -2.14 -19.80
N ASN A 61 -22.27 -3.43 -19.54
CA ASN A 61 -23.58 -4.08 -19.61
C ASN A 61 -24.37 -4.04 -18.29
N LEU A 62 -23.84 -3.44 -17.21
CA LEU A 62 -24.48 -3.41 -15.89
C LEU A 62 -24.84 -1.97 -15.48
N ASP A 63 -25.82 -1.82 -14.61
CA ASP A 63 -26.06 -0.55 -13.93
C ASP A 63 -25.04 -0.33 -12.83
N LEU A 64 -24.81 0.93 -12.47
CA LEU A 64 -23.85 1.27 -11.42
C LEU A 64 -24.23 0.63 -10.08
N SER A 65 -25.52 0.59 -9.76
CA SER A 65 -26.06 -0.01 -8.53
C SER A 65 -25.75 -1.52 -8.39
N ASP A 66 -25.45 -2.19 -9.50
CA ASP A 66 -25.06 -3.61 -9.45
C ASP A 66 -23.63 -3.82 -8.92
N ARG A 67 -22.80 -2.79 -8.95
CA ARG A 67 -21.38 -2.86 -8.57
C ARG A 67 -20.93 -1.74 -7.64
N HIS A 68 -21.86 -0.92 -7.18
CA HIS A 68 -21.58 0.19 -6.27
C HIS A 68 -22.76 0.44 -5.34
N SER A 69 -22.46 0.80 -4.10
CA SER A 69 -23.41 1.41 -3.19
C SER A 69 -22.77 2.56 -2.41
N TYR A 70 -23.60 3.51 -1.98
CA TYR A 70 -23.17 4.60 -1.13
C TYR A 70 -24.12 4.72 0.06
N SER A 71 -23.57 4.58 1.27
CA SER A 71 -24.35 4.68 2.50
C SER A 71 -23.43 5.13 3.65
N GLY A 72 -23.94 6.01 4.50
CA GLY A 72 -23.22 6.47 5.70
C GLY A 72 -21.86 7.12 5.38
N GLY A 73 -21.71 7.81 4.23
CA GLY A 73 -20.45 8.42 3.81
C GLY A 73 -19.45 7.41 3.21
N VAL A 74 -19.81 6.15 3.04
CA VAL A 74 -18.96 5.08 2.53
C VAL A 74 -19.38 4.71 1.12
N HIS A 75 -18.46 4.81 0.15
CA HIS A 75 -18.56 4.16 -1.15
C HIS A 75 -18.09 2.72 -1.02
N ARG A 76 -18.92 1.77 -1.41
CA ARG A 76 -18.59 0.36 -1.55
C ARG A 76 -18.59 0.01 -3.02
N MET A 77 -17.49 -0.49 -3.54
CA MET A 77 -17.30 -0.83 -4.95
C MET A 77 -16.84 -2.27 -5.05
N TRP A 78 -17.41 -3.03 -5.99
CA TRP A 78 -17.01 -4.42 -6.22
C TRP A 78 -17.17 -4.79 -7.68
N VAL A 79 -16.47 -5.84 -8.09
CA VAL A 79 -16.62 -6.52 -9.37
C VAL A 79 -16.39 -8.02 -9.19
N TYR A 80 -16.85 -8.78 -10.16
CA TYR A 80 -16.52 -10.19 -10.32
C TYR A 80 -15.57 -10.35 -11.50
N SER A 81 -14.71 -11.36 -11.46
CA SER A 81 -13.80 -11.69 -12.57
C SER A 81 -14.54 -12.10 -13.86
N THR A 82 -15.82 -12.44 -13.76
CA THR A 82 -16.71 -12.78 -14.86
C THR A 82 -17.49 -11.59 -15.41
N ASP A 83 -17.31 -10.40 -14.83
CA ASP A 83 -17.96 -9.20 -15.35
C ASP A 83 -17.31 -8.77 -16.68
N GLU A 84 -18.08 -8.07 -17.48
CA GLU A 84 -17.59 -7.48 -18.72
C GLU A 84 -16.63 -6.30 -18.44
N PRO A 85 -15.77 -5.93 -19.41
CA PRO A 85 -14.91 -4.75 -19.28
C PRO A 85 -15.71 -3.46 -19.22
N PHE A 86 -15.02 -2.33 -19.06
CA PHE A 86 -15.65 -1.00 -19.02
C PHE A 86 -16.28 -0.57 -20.35
N GLU A 87 -15.69 -1.00 -21.47
CA GLU A 87 -16.17 -0.68 -22.82
C GLU A 87 -16.43 -1.98 -23.57
N GLU A 88 -17.53 -2.04 -24.32
CA GLU A 88 -17.89 -3.18 -25.14
C GLU A 88 -16.77 -3.50 -26.14
N GLY A 89 -16.40 -4.78 -26.21
CA GLY A 89 -15.32 -5.25 -27.10
C GLY A 89 -13.90 -4.93 -26.63
N ASN A 90 -13.72 -4.29 -25.47
CA ASN A 90 -12.41 -4.04 -24.88
C ASN A 90 -11.89 -5.34 -24.22
N SER A 91 -10.59 -5.57 -24.24
CA SER A 91 -9.92 -6.74 -23.64
C SER A 91 -9.37 -6.47 -22.22
N THR A 92 -9.70 -5.33 -21.62
CA THR A 92 -9.24 -5.03 -20.25
C THR A 92 -10.10 -5.75 -19.22
N ASP A 93 -9.52 -5.99 -18.05
CA ASP A 93 -10.24 -6.61 -16.94
C ASP A 93 -11.41 -5.73 -16.44
N PRO A 94 -12.40 -6.35 -15.76
CA PRO A 94 -13.56 -5.65 -15.22
C PRO A 94 -13.17 -4.66 -14.12
N ARG A 95 -14.00 -3.60 -14.00
CA ARG A 95 -13.75 -2.53 -13.02
C ARG A 95 -15.02 -1.87 -12.54
N THR A 96 -14.94 -1.33 -11.33
CA THR A 96 -15.85 -0.30 -10.80
C THR A 96 -14.99 0.75 -10.14
N GLU A 97 -14.78 1.88 -10.82
CA GLU A 97 -13.83 2.91 -10.42
C GLU A 97 -14.41 4.31 -10.62
N MET A 98 -14.04 5.22 -9.73
CA MET A 98 -14.09 6.66 -9.97
C MET A 98 -12.88 7.07 -10.80
N ARG A 99 -13.09 7.53 -12.02
CA ARG A 99 -12.08 8.21 -12.83
C ARG A 99 -12.22 9.70 -12.57
N TRP A 100 -11.24 10.29 -11.89
CA TRP A 100 -11.25 11.70 -11.54
C TRP A 100 -11.04 12.56 -12.77
N LYS A 101 -11.77 13.70 -12.83
CA LYS A 101 -11.72 14.63 -13.97
C LYS A 101 -10.75 15.80 -13.75
N ASN A 102 -10.04 15.78 -12.63
CA ASN A 102 -8.99 16.74 -12.29
C ASN A 102 -7.68 16.33 -12.96
N ASP A 103 -7.66 16.38 -14.29
CA ASP A 103 -6.46 16.07 -15.07
C ASP A 103 -5.43 17.19 -14.90
N TYR A 104 -4.15 16.84 -14.72
CA TYR A 104 -3.08 17.81 -14.51
C TYR A 104 -1.81 17.43 -15.27
N THR A 105 -0.99 18.43 -15.59
CA THR A 105 0.31 18.27 -16.25
C THR A 105 1.46 18.78 -15.39
N THR A 106 1.19 19.71 -14.50
CA THR A 106 2.14 20.36 -13.58
C THR A 106 1.45 20.62 -12.25
N GLY A 107 2.21 21.03 -11.24
CA GLY A 107 1.71 21.30 -9.90
C GLY A 107 1.78 20.06 -9.01
N ASP A 108 1.60 20.29 -7.74
CA ASP A 108 1.56 19.21 -6.74
C ASP A 108 0.11 18.80 -6.48
N HIS A 109 -0.15 17.53 -6.56
CA HIS A 109 -1.49 16.95 -6.47
C HIS A 109 -1.49 15.73 -5.57
N MET A 110 -2.49 15.61 -4.67
CA MET A 110 -2.60 14.47 -3.79
C MET A 110 -4.02 13.94 -3.74
N TRP A 111 -4.14 12.63 -3.90
CA TRP A 111 -5.33 11.85 -3.59
C TRP A 111 -5.23 11.32 -2.16
N ASP A 112 -6.34 11.37 -1.41
CA ASP A 112 -6.41 10.97 -0.01
C ASP A 112 -7.75 10.30 0.27
N ALA A 113 -7.76 9.17 0.95
CA ALA A 113 -8.98 8.52 1.44
C ALA A 113 -8.68 7.49 2.53
N ASP A 114 -9.68 7.25 3.38
CA ASP A 114 -9.70 6.01 4.16
C ASP A 114 -10.18 4.87 3.27
N VAL A 115 -9.46 3.75 3.33
CA VAL A 115 -9.68 2.55 2.54
C VAL A 115 -9.96 1.37 3.46
N TYR A 116 -10.91 0.52 3.07
CA TYR A 116 -11.18 -0.77 3.70
C TYR A 116 -11.19 -1.85 2.62
N LEU A 117 -10.39 -2.86 2.80
CA LEU A 117 -10.28 -4.01 1.90
C LEU A 117 -10.84 -5.24 2.62
N PRO A 118 -12.00 -5.79 2.21
CA PRO A 118 -12.53 -7.01 2.82
C PRO A 118 -11.61 -8.20 2.57
N ALA A 119 -11.55 -9.13 3.53
CA ALA A 119 -10.92 -10.42 3.32
C ALA A 119 -11.49 -11.11 2.06
N GLY A 120 -10.62 -11.79 1.31
CA GLY A 120 -10.98 -12.43 0.05
C GLY A 120 -10.83 -11.54 -1.20
N THR A 121 -10.60 -10.23 -1.06
CA THR A 121 -10.18 -9.40 -2.19
C THR A 121 -8.79 -9.83 -2.65
N ASP A 122 -8.65 -10.29 -3.90
CA ASP A 122 -7.38 -10.79 -4.42
C ASP A 122 -7.15 -10.32 -5.86
N GLY A 123 -5.91 -9.90 -6.16
CA GLY A 123 -5.53 -9.44 -7.49
C GLY A 123 -6.33 -8.23 -7.97
N ALA A 124 -6.56 -7.24 -7.12
CA ALA A 124 -7.36 -6.07 -7.44
C ALA A 124 -6.62 -4.76 -7.14
N SER A 125 -6.55 -3.88 -8.13
CA SER A 125 -6.09 -2.51 -7.92
C SER A 125 -7.21 -1.69 -7.29
N PHE A 126 -6.89 -0.93 -6.23
CA PHE A 126 -7.88 -0.10 -5.55
C PHE A 126 -7.61 1.41 -5.68
N VAL A 127 -6.40 1.81 -6.03
CA VAL A 127 -6.05 3.20 -6.36
C VAL A 127 -4.92 3.25 -7.38
N GLN A 128 -5.01 4.22 -8.30
CA GLN A 128 -4.07 4.37 -9.41
C GLN A 128 -3.80 5.84 -9.70
N THR A 129 -2.53 6.16 -10.10
CA THR A 129 -2.18 7.38 -10.82
C THR A 129 -1.82 6.99 -12.24
N LEU A 130 -2.63 7.43 -13.18
CA LEU A 130 -2.51 7.08 -14.59
C LEU A 130 -2.05 8.27 -15.44
N ARG A 131 -1.49 7.96 -16.60
CA ARG A 131 -0.88 8.89 -17.54
C ARG A 131 -1.57 8.82 -18.89
N THR A 132 -1.96 9.97 -19.42
CA THR A 132 -2.37 10.18 -20.81
C THR A 132 -1.45 11.19 -21.46
N ARG A 133 -1.58 11.41 -22.76
CA ARG A 133 -0.73 12.37 -23.51
C ARG A 133 0.75 12.25 -23.14
N ARG A 134 1.22 11.03 -23.03
CA ARG A 134 2.59 10.66 -22.68
C ARG A 134 3.37 10.27 -23.93
N PRO A 135 4.72 10.29 -23.92
CA PRO A 135 5.53 9.79 -25.04
C PRO A 135 5.15 8.35 -25.41
N SER A 136 5.13 8.07 -26.73
CA SER A 136 4.82 6.73 -27.25
C SER A 136 5.76 5.68 -26.65
N GLY A 137 5.23 4.48 -26.40
CA GLY A 137 5.99 3.38 -25.80
C GLY A 137 6.21 3.47 -24.29
N THR A 138 5.84 4.59 -23.63
CA THR A 138 5.97 4.70 -22.18
C THR A 138 4.74 4.13 -21.45
N PRO A 139 4.90 3.53 -20.25
CA PRO A 139 3.77 2.97 -19.50
C PRO A 139 2.69 3.99 -19.17
N ALA A 140 1.44 3.54 -19.12
CA ALA A 140 0.29 4.37 -18.76
C ALA A 140 0.12 4.55 -17.24
N THR A 141 0.89 3.83 -16.42
CA THR A 141 0.72 3.80 -14.97
C THR A 141 1.98 4.35 -14.29
N ASP A 142 1.83 5.37 -13.45
CA ASP A 142 2.88 5.79 -12.53
C ASP A 142 2.79 5.01 -11.20
N ILE A 143 1.60 4.95 -10.61
CA ILE A 143 1.30 4.17 -9.39
C ILE A 143 0.04 3.32 -9.61
N MET A 144 0.09 2.10 -9.09
CA MET A 144 -1.03 1.21 -8.94
C MET A 144 -0.82 0.39 -7.67
N LEU A 145 -1.75 0.49 -6.74
CA LEU A 145 -1.74 -0.27 -5.49
C LEU A 145 -2.74 -1.41 -5.58
N ASN A 146 -2.25 -2.61 -5.39
CA ASN A 146 -3.01 -3.85 -5.54
C ASN A 146 -3.18 -4.55 -4.19
N ALA A 147 -4.35 -5.11 -3.96
CA ALA A 147 -4.66 -5.98 -2.83
C ALA A 147 -4.48 -7.45 -3.21
N TYR A 148 -3.84 -8.23 -2.34
CA TYR A 148 -3.63 -9.66 -2.51
C TYR A 148 -4.01 -10.42 -1.24
N ASN A 149 -4.64 -11.59 -1.39
CA ASN A 149 -5.09 -12.44 -0.29
C ASN A 149 -3.94 -13.29 0.30
N THR A 150 -2.90 -12.60 0.77
CA THR A 150 -1.74 -13.19 1.44
C THR A 150 -1.42 -12.38 2.70
N GLY A 151 -0.88 -13.00 3.75
CA GLY A 151 -0.43 -12.30 4.96
C GLY A 151 -1.48 -11.41 5.63
N GLY A 152 -2.74 -11.90 5.75
CA GLY A 152 -3.84 -11.11 6.32
C GLY A 152 -4.28 -9.92 5.46
N GLY A 153 -4.04 -9.99 4.16
CA GLY A 153 -4.19 -8.90 3.19
C GLY A 153 -2.89 -8.13 3.00
N THR A 154 -2.33 -8.24 1.79
CA THR A 154 -1.10 -7.55 1.42
C THR A 154 -1.40 -6.48 0.39
N VAL A 155 -0.96 -5.25 0.65
CA VAL A 155 -0.94 -4.19 -0.36
C VAL A 155 0.42 -4.15 -1.03
N ARG A 156 0.41 -4.21 -2.36
CA ARG A 156 1.62 -4.15 -3.18
C ARG A 156 1.50 -3.08 -4.26
N ARG A 157 2.63 -2.48 -4.59
CA ARG A 157 2.78 -1.76 -5.84
C ARG A 157 2.73 -2.75 -7.01
N TYR A 158 2.39 -2.30 -8.21
CA TYR A 158 2.27 -3.16 -9.42
C TYR A 158 3.54 -3.97 -9.76
N ASP A 159 4.72 -3.56 -9.29
CA ASP A 159 6.00 -4.28 -9.48
C ASP A 159 6.24 -5.38 -8.43
N GLY A 160 5.29 -5.62 -7.53
CA GLY A 160 5.37 -6.62 -6.48
C GLY A 160 5.91 -6.10 -5.14
N THR A 161 6.42 -4.86 -5.06
CA THR A 161 6.91 -4.27 -3.80
C THR A 161 5.81 -4.27 -2.75
N VAL A 162 6.03 -4.94 -1.63
CA VAL A 162 5.09 -5.01 -0.51
C VAL A 162 5.15 -3.70 0.28
N LEU A 163 4.00 -3.05 0.46
CA LEU A 163 3.88 -1.78 1.18
C LEU A 163 3.16 -1.94 2.53
N LYS A 164 2.24 -2.89 2.64
CA LYS A 164 1.49 -3.16 3.87
C LYS A 164 1.09 -4.64 3.94
N THR A 165 1.12 -5.21 5.12
CA THR A 165 0.54 -6.52 5.45
C THR A 165 -0.58 -6.34 6.48
N ASN A 166 -1.39 -7.37 6.71
CA ASN A 166 -2.54 -7.30 7.62
C ASN A 166 -3.48 -6.14 7.30
N ALA A 167 -3.73 -5.90 6.00
CA ALA A 167 -4.52 -4.77 5.53
C ALA A 167 -6.02 -5.07 5.44
N TYR A 168 -6.44 -6.33 5.62
CA TYR A 168 -7.85 -6.71 5.49
C TYR A 168 -8.66 -6.44 6.75
N ASP A 169 -9.95 -6.20 6.52
CA ASP A 169 -10.98 -6.02 7.53
C ASP A 169 -10.70 -4.90 8.54
N THR A 170 -9.89 -3.93 8.13
CA THR A 170 -9.60 -2.72 8.91
C THR A 170 -9.58 -1.49 8.00
N TRP A 171 -9.97 -0.36 8.54
CA TRP A 171 -9.80 0.93 7.89
C TRP A 171 -8.36 1.41 8.07
N PHE A 172 -7.76 1.91 6.99
CA PHE A 172 -6.48 2.62 7.04
C PHE A 172 -6.50 3.77 6.05
N ASN A 173 -5.81 4.85 6.37
CA ASN A 173 -5.70 5.99 5.47
C ASN A 173 -4.63 5.73 4.40
N VAL A 174 -4.91 6.18 3.19
CA VAL A 174 -3.97 6.12 2.05
C VAL A 174 -3.89 7.50 1.41
N LYS A 175 -2.67 8.03 1.30
CA LYS A 175 -2.41 9.22 0.51
C LYS A 175 -1.43 8.90 -0.61
N ILE A 176 -1.69 9.45 -1.81
CA ILE A 176 -0.75 9.42 -2.94
C ILE A 176 -0.50 10.85 -3.34
N ALA A 177 0.66 11.38 -2.97
CA ALA A 177 1.10 12.72 -3.31
C ALA A 177 2.05 12.66 -4.51
N HIS A 178 1.73 13.37 -5.57
CA HIS A 178 2.61 13.59 -6.72
C HIS A 178 3.11 15.03 -6.68
N GLU A 179 4.39 15.19 -6.38
CA GLU A 179 5.08 16.48 -6.29
C GLU A 179 5.79 16.73 -7.63
N ALA A 180 5.15 17.48 -8.52
CA ALA A 180 5.56 17.65 -9.90
C ALA A 180 5.38 19.09 -10.41
N SER A 181 5.77 20.06 -9.62
CA SER A 181 5.59 21.49 -9.92
C SER A 181 6.17 21.92 -11.27
N SER A 182 7.20 21.23 -11.79
CA SER A 182 7.78 21.45 -13.12
C SER A 182 7.34 20.45 -14.19
N GLY A 183 6.29 19.64 -13.93
CA GLY A 183 5.76 18.62 -14.84
C GLY A 183 6.39 17.23 -14.71
N THR A 184 7.47 17.11 -13.94
CA THR A 184 8.10 15.85 -13.51
C THR A 184 8.45 15.94 -12.04
N GLY A 185 8.54 14.81 -11.36
CA GLY A 185 8.88 14.82 -9.94
C GLY A 185 8.74 13.46 -9.28
N THR A 186 8.36 13.47 -8.01
CA THR A 186 8.29 12.26 -7.20
C THR A 186 6.85 11.96 -6.79
N ILE A 187 6.57 10.67 -6.62
CA ILE A 187 5.33 10.18 -6.06
C ILE A 187 5.62 9.56 -4.71
N LYS A 188 4.92 10.04 -3.69
CA LYS A 188 4.99 9.55 -2.32
C LYS A 188 3.69 8.85 -1.96
N VAL A 189 3.80 7.68 -1.34
CA VAL A 189 2.65 6.94 -0.80
C VAL A 189 2.77 6.89 0.71
N TYR A 190 1.68 7.21 1.37
CA TYR A 190 1.57 7.17 2.83
C TYR A 190 0.45 6.22 3.24
N PHE A 191 0.66 5.47 4.31
CA PHE A 191 -0.37 4.72 5.04
C PHE A 191 -0.41 5.21 6.48
N ASP A 192 -1.60 5.60 6.92
CA ASP A 192 -1.82 6.14 8.27
C ASP A 192 -0.76 7.23 8.60
N ASP A 193 -0.59 8.16 7.64
CA ASP A 193 0.36 9.29 7.64
C ASP A 193 1.84 8.91 7.63
N SER A 194 2.16 7.63 7.63
CA SER A 194 3.55 7.14 7.54
C SER A 194 3.97 6.98 6.08
N LEU A 195 5.08 7.60 5.68
CA LEU A 195 5.66 7.44 4.34
C LEU A 195 6.16 6.01 4.13
N VAL A 196 5.59 5.30 3.14
CA VAL A 196 5.93 3.90 2.83
C VAL A 196 6.62 3.71 1.49
N LEU A 197 6.51 4.71 0.58
CA LEU A 197 7.14 4.65 -0.74
C LEU A 197 7.45 6.05 -1.23
N THR A 198 8.62 6.22 -1.84
CA THR A 198 8.96 7.35 -2.70
C THR A 198 9.53 6.81 -4.00
N VAL A 199 9.01 7.26 -5.12
CA VAL A 199 9.49 6.88 -6.46
C VAL A 199 9.43 8.08 -7.39
N ASP A 200 10.32 8.11 -8.36
CA ASP A 200 10.23 9.09 -9.45
C ASP A 200 9.04 8.77 -10.35
N ASP A 201 8.43 9.80 -10.87
CA ASP A 201 7.44 9.67 -11.93
C ASP A 201 8.12 9.23 -13.26
N ARG A 202 7.32 8.92 -14.26
CA ARG A 202 7.83 8.43 -15.56
C ARG A 202 7.98 9.54 -16.61
N GLY A 203 8.24 10.76 -16.16
CA GLY A 203 8.44 11.92 -17.05
C GLY A 203 7.13 12.61 -17.47
N PRO A 204 7.19 13.58 -18.38
CA PRO A 204 6.05 14.44 -18.72
C PRO A 204 4.84 13.65 -19.23
N ALA A 205 3.64 14.00 -18.71
CA ALA A 205 2.37 13.44 -19.13
C ALA A 205 1.21 14.26 -18.57
N THR A 206 0.01 14.08 -19.09
CA THR A 206 -1.21 14.45 -18.38
C THR A 206 -1.59 13.30 -17.44
N ARG A 207 -1.86 13.59 -16.18
CA ARG A 207 -2.14 12.60 -15.13
C ARG A 207 -3.52 12.76 -14.53
N TYR A 208 -4.01 11.70 -13.95
CA TYR A 208 -5.26 11.69 -13.19
C TYR A 208 -5.27 10.52 -12.21
N PHE A 209 -6.09 10.64 -11.17
CA PHE A 209 -6.30 9.58 -10.20
C PHE A 209 -7.50 8.72 -10.56
N LYS A 210 -7.45 7.46 -10.15
CA LYS A 210 -8.60 6.57 -10.04
C LYS A 210 -8.60 5.89 -8.70
N ASN A 211 -9.78 5.64 -8.15
CA ASN A 211 -9.97 4.74 -7.02
C ASN A 211 -11.23 3.90 -7.23
N GLY A 212 -11.21 2.69 -6.70
CA GLY A 212 -12.28 1.71 -6.87
C GLY A 212 -11.77 0.30 -6.87
N VAL A 213 -12.21 -0.51 -7.80
CA VAL A 213 -11.74 -1.88 -8.01
C VAL A 213 -11.48 -2.09 -9.49
N TYR A 214 -10.24 -2.42 -9.85
CA TYR A 214 -9.85 -2.95 -11.15
C TYR A 214 -9.28 -4.34 -10.92
N HIS A 215 -9.97 -5.39 -11.39
CA HIS A 215 -9.80 -6.75 -10.90
C HIS A 215 -9.09 -7.65 -11.90
N HIS A 216 -7.89 -8.08 -11.55
CA HIS A 216 -7.03 -8.98 -12.34
C HIS A 216 -7.07 -10.43 -11.83
N GLY A 217 -7.71 -10.67 -10.68
CA GLY A 217 -7.74 -11.97 -10.02
C GLY A 217 -8.95 -12.81 -10.40
N SER A 218 -9.35 -13.71 -9.53
CA SER A 218 -10.52 -14.57 -9.69
C SER A 218 -11.58 -14.26 -8.63
N GLY A 219 -12.83 -14.61 -8.94
CA GLY A 219 -13.95 -14.45 -8.02
C GLY A 219 -14.39 -12.99 -7.88
N ARG A 220 -14.63 -12.55 -6.65
CA ARG A 220 -15.12 -11.23 -6.31
C ARG A 220 -14.04 -10.41 -5.62
N ALA A 221 -13.84 -9.18 -6.07
CA ALA A 221 -13.01 -8.18 -5.39
C ALA A 221 -13.87 -7.00 -4.94
N GLU A 222 -13.55 -6.43 -3.76
CA GLU A 222 -14.25 -5.28 -3.18
C GLU A 222 -13.27 -4.32 -2.53
N ALA A 223 -13.53 -3.02 -2.65
CA ALA A 223 -12.89 -1.98 -1.86
C ALA A 223 -13.92 -0.97 -1.39
N ARG A 224 -13.71 -0.40 -0.20
CA ARG A 224 -14.56 0.66 0.37
C ARG A 224 -13.74 1.90 0.63
N PHE A 225 -14.37 3.05 0.41
CA PHE A 225 -13.74 4.35 0.55
C PHE A 225 -14.65 5.31 1.31
N ARG A 226 -14.05 6.08 2.21
CA ARG A 226 -14.69 7.22 2.87
C ARG A 226 -13.70 8.36 3.03
N ASN A 227 -14.16 9.54 3.40
CA ASN A 227 -13.32 10.73 3.62
C ASN A 227 -12.45 11.08 2.41
N ILE A 228 -12.92 10.75 1.19
CA ILE A 228 -12.18 10.99 -0.04
C ILE A 228 -11.91 12.49 -0.18
N ALA A 229 -10.67 12.86 -0.42
CA ALA A 229 -10.23 14.23 -0.56
C ALA A 229 -9.22 14.37 -1.71
N TYR A 230 -9.16 15.58 -2.24
CA TYR A 230 -8.18 16.01 -3.21
C TYR A 230 -7.48 17.26 -2.70
N TRP A 231 -6.17 17.30 -2.83
CA TRP A 231 -5.33 18.36 -2.34
C TRP A 231 -4.41 18.85 -3.44
N THR A 232 -4.11 20.16 -3.43
CA THR A 232 -3.16 20.82 -4.35
C THR A 232 -2.28 21.79 -3.60
N ARG A 233 -1.10 22.09 -4.15
CA ARG A 233 -0.24 23.18 -3.70
C ARG A 233 0.64 23.69 -4.83
#